data_ff2df3864e3b3b91197546be04563dbc
#
_entry.id   ff2df3864e3b3b91197546be04563dbc
#
_cell.length_a   1.000
_cell.length_b   1.000
_cell.length_c   1.000
_cell.angle_alpha   90.00
_cell.angle_beta   90.00
_cell.angle_gamma   90.00
#
_symmetry.space_group_name_H-M   'P 1'
#
loop_
_entity.id
_entity.type
_entity.pdbx_description
1 polymer ?
#
loop_
_entity_poly.entity_id
_entity_poly.type
_entity_poly.pdbx_seq_one_letter_code
_entity_poly.pdbx_strand_id
1 'polypeptide(L)'
;MEIYKINHIYLNQNKTQFCVCTNKGISTFSAQNFSPLNSSNTNEIILGEISKANLLYELNIVVFVGSENNDEYNNKKLVFYDLVNKKEIYSTFLYLQ
;
A
#
# COMPACT_ATOMS: atom_id res chain seq x y z
N MET A 1 -18.33 -10.27 10.60
CA MET A 1 -18.05 -9.62 9.32
C MET A 1 -17.06 -8.48 9.52
N GLU A 2 -15.98 -8.49 8.77
CA GLU A 2 -15.03 -7.40 8.82
C GLU A 2 -15.50 -6.28 7.89
N ILE A 3 -15.36 -5.05 8.36
CA ILE A 3 -15.71 -3.87 7.58
C ILE A 3 -14.42 -3.22 7.11
N TYR A 4 -14.29 -3.09 5.80
CA TYR A 4 -13.16 -2.41 5.20
C TYR A 4 -13.56 -0.98 4.85
N LYS A 5 -12.70 -0.05 5.24
CA LYS A 5 -12.83 1.35 4.87
C LYS A 5 -11.75 1.65 3.83
N ILE A 6 -12.17 2.04 2.64
CA ILE A 6 -11.22 2.41 1.59
C ILE A 6 -10.84 3.87 1.77
N ASN A 7 -9.57 4.12 1.99
CA ASN A 7 -9.05 5.48 2.15
C ASN A 7 -8.60 6.07 0.83
N HIS A 8 -8.06 5.23 -0.06
CA HIS A 8 -7.55 5.74 -1.33
C HIS A 8 -7.33 4.60 -2.32
N ILE A 9 -7.40 4.93 -3.60
CA ILE A 9 -7.11 4.00 -4.70
C ILE A 9 -6.19 4.73 -5.67
N TYR A 10 -5.06 4.09 -6.03
CA TYR A 10 -4.09 4.68 -6.93
C TYR A 10 -3.73 3.74 -8.07
N LEU A 11 -3.73 4.28 -9.30
CA LEU A 11 -3.10 3.62 -10.44
C LEU A 11 -1.60 3.88 -10.39
N ASN A 12 -0.80 2.89 -10.80
CA ASN A 12 0.64 3.11 -10.94
C ASN A 12 0.93 4.01 -12.15
N GLN A 13 2.20 4.32 -12.37
CA GLN A 13 2.59 5.34 -13.35
C GLN A 13 2.18 4.99 -14.78
N ASN A 14 2.24 3.72 -15.16
CA ASN A 14 1.87 3.29 -16.50
C ASN A 14 0.45 2.69 -16.58
N LYS A 15 -0.33 2.81 -15.49
CA LYS A 15 -1.73 2.42 -15.43
C LYS A 15 -1.98 0.93 -15.66
N THR A 16 -1.00 0.09 -15.33
CA THR A 16 -1.12 -1.36 -15.46
C THR A 16 -1.55 -2.05 -14.18
N GLN A 17 -1.37 -1.39 -13.05
CA GLN A 17 -1.66 -1.91 -11.73
C GLN A 17 -2.26 -0.83 -10.86
N PHE A 18 -3.03 -1.23 -9.85
CA PHE A 18 -3.51 -0.26 -8.87
C PHE A 18 -3.45 -0.85 -7.46
N CYS A 19 -3.38 0.03 -6.49
CA CYS A 19 -3.42 -0.37 -5.08
C CYS A 19 -4.57 0.31 -4.38
N VAL A 20 -5.11 -0.38 -3.37
CA VAL A 20 -6.21 0.09 -2.55
C VAL A 20 -5.71 0.20 -1.13
N CYS A 21 -5.78 1.41 -0.56
CA CYS A 21 -5.40 1.66 0.83
C CYS A 21 -6.64 1.55 1.70
N THR A 22 -6.57 0.74 2.74
CA THR A 22 -7.70 0.51 3.63
C THR A 22 -7.31 0.72 5.09
N ASN A 23 -8.27 0.57 5.97
CA ASN A 23 -8.02 0.58 7.41
C ASN A 23 -7.26 -0.65 7.90
N LYS A 24 -7.01 -1.64 7.03
CA LYS A 24 -6.28 -2.87 7.36
C LYS A 24 -4.89 -2.89 6.76
N GLY A 25 -4.67 -2.24 5.63
CA GLY A 25 -3.41 -2.28 4.93
C GLY A 25 -3.57 -1.92 3.47
N ILE A 26 -2.86 -2.65 2.62
CA ILE A 26 -2.82 -2.38 1.18
C ILE A 26 -3.14 -3.64 0.40
N SER A 27 -4.00 -3.50 -0.61
CA SER A 27 -4.31 -4.57 -1.56
C SER A 27 -3.88 -4.12 -2.95
N THR A 28 -3.36 -5.05 -3.76
CA THR A 28 -2.82 -4.74 -5.09
C THR A 28 -3.47 -5.60 -6.17
N PHE A 29 -3.73 -4.98 -7.32
CA PHE A 29 -4.48 -5.61 -8.40
C PHE A 29 -3.92 -5.25 -9.77
N SER A 30 -4.15 -6.14 -10.75
CA SER A 30 -3.95 -5.82 -12.14
C SER A 30 -5.07 -4.90 -12.62
N ALA A 31 -4.73 -3.81 -13.30
CA ALA A 31 -5.73 -2.88 -13.82
C ALA A 31 -6.46 -3.46 -15.04
N GLN A 32 -5.89 -4.45 -15.70
CA GLN A 32 -6.48 -5.05 -16.90
C GLN A 32 -7.67 -5.95 -16.58
N ASN A 33 -7.54 -6.80 -15.57
CA ASN A 33 -8.57 -7.80 -15.26
C ASN A 33 -8.93 -7.84 -13.77
N PHE A 34 -8.42 -6.92 -12.98
CA PHE A 34 -8.67 -6.80 -11.54
C PHE A 34 -8.28 -8.04 -10.73
N SER A 35 -7.40 -8.87 -11.28
CA SER A 35 -6.90 -10.02 -10.52
C SER A 35 -5.85 -9.57 -9.51
N PRO A 36 -5.72 -10.28 -8.37
CA PRO A 36 -4.65 -9.98 -7.41
C PRO A 36 -3.28 -10.13 -8.05
N LEU A 37 -2.35 -9.23 -7.69
CA LEU A 37 -1.00 -9.26 -8.25
C LEU A 37 -0.13 -10.39 -7.69
N ASN A 38 -0.40 -10.80 -6.45
CA ASN A 38 0.40 -11.85 -5.81
C ASN A 38 -0.26 -13.20 -6.01
N SER A 39 0.56 -14.23 -6.21
CA SER A 39 0.10 -15.59 -6.41
C SER A 39 -0.38 -16.26 -5.11
N SER A 40 -0.20 -15.61 -3.97
CA SER A 40 -0.70 -16.11 -2.71
C SER A 40 -2.23 -15.96 -2.65
N ASN A 41 -2.86 -16.67 -1.72
CA ASN A 41 -4.32 -16.66 -1.58
C ASN A 41 -4.87 -15.29 -1.19
N THR A 42 -4.01 -14.34 -0.87
CA THR A 42 -4.42 -12.99 -0.53
C THR A 42 -3.46 -11.99 -1.15
N ASN A 43 -4.02 -10.95 -1.74
CA ASN A 43 -3.27 -9.82 -2.25
C ASN A 43 -3.18 -8.70 -1.23
N GLU A 44 -3.68 -8.93 -0.04
CA GLU A 44 -3.72 -7.93 1.02
C GLU A 44 -2.49 -8.04 1.90
N ILE A 45 -1.86 -6.91 2.17
CA ILE A 45 -0.75 -6.79 3.11
C ILE A 45 -1.27 -6.05 4.33
N ILE A 46 -1.21 -6.71 5.48
CA ILE A 46 -1.76 -6.15 6.72
C ILE A 46 -0.71 -5.25 7.36
N LEU A 47 -0.96 -3.95 7.33
CA LEU A 47 -0.04 -2.93 7.82
C LEU A 47 -0.71 -1.96 8.78
N GLY A 48 -1.96 -2.21 9.15
CA GLY A 48 -2.77 -1.22 9.85
C GLY A 48 -3.33 -0.20 8.86
N GLU A 49 -3.91 0.84 9.37
CA GLU A 49 -4.57 1.84 8.52
C GLU A 49 -3.55 2.63 7.70
N ILE A 50 -3.71 2.60 6.39
CA ILE A 50 -2.85 3.29 5.43
C ILE A 50 -3.67 4.40 4.76
N SER A 51 -3.14 5.63 4.81
CA SER A 51 -3.86 6.77 4.23
C SER A 51 -3.57 6.94 2.74
N LYS A 52 -2.31 6.76 2.33
CA LYS A 52 -1.91 6.94 0.94
C LYS A 52 -0.83 5.95 0.56
N ALA A 53 -0.88 5.46 -0.67
CA ALA A 53 0.14 4.56 -1.20
C ALA A 53 0.17 4.64 -2.71
N ASN A 54 1.31 4.28 -3.28
CA ASN A 54 1.39 4.10 -4.72
C ASN A 54 2.43 3.04 -5.04
N LEU A 55 2.15 2.26 -6.07
CA LEU A 55 3.10 1.29 -6.60
C LEU A 55 4.14 2.01 -7.46
N LEU A 56 5.39 1.51 -7.42
CA LEU A 56 6.45 2.03 -8.29
C LEU A 56 6.50 1.18 -9.55
N TYR A 57 5.81 1.64 -10.58
CA TYR A 57 5.69 0.89 -11.84
C TYR A 57 5.27 -0.55 -11.55
N GLU A 58 6.01 -1.54 -12.06
CA GLU A 58 5.71 -2.95 -11.84
C GLU A 58 6.80 -3.64 -11.02
N LEU A 59 7.45 -2.89 -10.12
CA LEU A 59 8.64 -3.35 -9.41
C LEU A 59 8.35 -4.14 -8.12
N ASN A 60 7.11 -4.41 -7.79
CA ASN A 60 6.72 -5.06 -6.54
C ASN A 60 7.14 -4.25 -5.31
N ILE A 61 7.20 -2.93 -5.46
CA ILE A 61 7.49 -1.99 -4.39
C ILE A 61 6.33 -1.03 -4.27
N VAL A 62 5.85 -0.85 -3.04
CA VAL A 62 4.84 0.15 -2.74
C VAL A 62 5.44 1.21 -1.83
N VAL A 63 5.12 2.45 -2.09
CA VAL A 63 5.49 3.58 -1.24
C VAL A 63 4.23 4.05 -0.54
N PHE A 64 4.26 4.15 0.79
CA PHE A 64 3.05 4.51 1.51
C PHE A 64 3.31 5.38 2.73
N VAL A 65 2.23 6.02 3.16
CA VAL A 65 2.16 6.78 4.40
C VAL A 65 0.97 6.24 5.18
N GLY A 66 1.18 5.90 6.43
CA GLY A 66 0.10 5.43 7.28
C GLY A 66 -0.81 6.56 7.74
N SER A 67 -1.85 6.22 8.49
CA SER A 67 -2.72 7.23 9.08
C SER A 67 -2.20 7.60 10.47
N GLU A 68 -2.75 8.68 11.03
CA GLU A 68 -2.39 9.10 12.38
C GLU A 68 -2.78 8.06 13.44
N ASN A 69 -3.70 7.16 13.10
CA ASN A 69 -4.15 6.09 14.00
C ASN A 69 -3.29 4.84 13.92
N ASN A 70 -2.29 4.82 13.04
CA ASN A 70 -1.43 3.67 12.86
C ASN A 70 -0.18 3.84 13.73
N ASP A 71 0.00 2.96 14.72
CA ASP A 71 1.11 3.08 15.66
C ASP A 71 2.45 2.74 15.03
N GLU A 72 2.48 1.79 14.10
CA GLU A 72 3.70 1.34 13.47
C GLU A 72 4.08 2.22 12.29
N TYR A 73 3.10 2.55 11.46
CA TYR A 73 3.31 3.35 10.25
C TYR A 73 2.44 4.59 10.31
N ASN A 74 2.90 5.61 11.03
CA ASN A 74 2.10 6.82 11.20
C ASN A 74 2.17 7.74 9.98
N ASN A 75 1.47 8.86 10.04
CA ASN A 75 1.35 9.78 8.92
C ASN A 75 2.57 10.70 8.72
N LYS A 76 3.61 10.53 9.53
CA LYS A 76 4.82 11.35 9.44
C LYS A 76 6.00 10.58 8.84
N LYS A 77 5.78 9.38 8.38
CA LYS A 77 6.82 8.49 7.89
C LYS A 77 6.45 7.97 6.52
N LEU A 78 7.35 8.16 5.55
CA LEU A 78 7.21 7.61 4.21
C LEU A 78 7.97 6.29 4.17
N VAL A 79 7.31 5.23 3.74
CA VAL A 79 7.86 3.87 3.77
C VAL A 79 7.92 3.29 2.36
N PHE A 80 9.06 2.70 2.01
CA PHE A 80 9.23 1.90 0.81
C PHE A 80 9.20 0.44 1.24
N TYR A 81 8.25 -0.32 0.69
CA TYR A 81 7.94 -1.66 1.17
C TYR A 81 8.01 -2.68 0.04
N ASP A 82 8.71 -3.79 0.30
CA ASP A 82 8.85 -4.89 -0.66
C ASP A 82 7.65 -5.82 -0.52
N LEU A 83 6.83 -5.90 -1.58
CA LEU A 83 5.61 -6.68 -1.57
C LEU A 83 5.87 -8.19 -1.64
N VAL A 84 7.00 -8.59 -2.22
CA VAL A 84 7.34 -10.01 -2.35
C VAL A 84 7.87 -10.56 -1.03
N ASN A 85 8.84 -9.89 -0.44
CA ASN A 85 9.46 -10.31 0.81
C ASN A 85 8.72 -9.80 2.04
N LYS A 86 7.73 -8.94 1.84
CA LYS A 86 6.84 -8.41 2.88
C LYS A 86 7.65 -7.74 3.99
N LYS A 87 8.53 -6.83 3.60
CA LYS A 87 9.34 -6.09 4.56
C LYS A 87 9.62 -4.68 4.08
N GLU A 88 9.90 -3.80 5.04
CA GLU A 88 10.31 -2.44 4.78
C GLU A 88 11.72 -2.44 4.18
N ILE A 89 11.91 -1.71 3.07
CA ILE A 89 13.21 -1.54 2.44
C ILE A 89 13.89 -0.28 2.95
N TYR A 90 13.12 0.80 3.06
CA TYR A 90 13.63 2.12 3.40
C TYR A 90 12.49 2.96 3.94
N SER A 91 12.80 3.86 4.85
CA SER A 91 11.81 4.82 5.34
C SER A 91 12.48 6.13 5.69
N THR A 92 11.72 7.20 5.64
CA THR A 92 12.20 8.52 6.00
C THR A 92 11.05 9.32 6.62
N PHE A 93 11.39 10.23 7.52
CA PHE A 93 10.39 11.10 8.13
C PHE A 93 10.04 12.22 7.16
N LEU A 94 8.78 12.60 7.19
CA LEU A 94 8.27 13.73 6.42
C LEU A 94 8.29 14.98 7.31
N TYR A 95 8.95 16.00 6.83
CA TYR A 95 8.97 17.28 7.51
C TYR A 95 8.05 18.24 6.77
N LEU A 96 7.00 18.67 7.45
CA LEU A 96 6.07 19.68 6.91
C LEU A 96 6.50 21.03 7.43
N GLN A 97 6.73 21.94 6.51
CA GLN A 97 7.03 23.32 6.88
C GLN A 97 5.80 24.18 6.67
#